data_5c85fc9432bfffa96a6cd417c924d0d0
#
_entry.id   5c85fc9432bfffa96a6cd417c924d0d0
#
_cell.length_a   1.000
_cell.length_b   1.000
_cell.length_c   1.000
_cell.angle_alpha   90.00
_cell.angle_beta   90.00
_cell.angle_gamma   90.00
#
_symmetry.space_group_name_H-M   'P 1'
#
loop_
_entity.id
_entity.type
_entity.pdbx_description
1 polymer ?
#
loop_
_entity_poly.entity_id
_entity_poly.type
_entity_poly.pdbx_seq_one_letter_code
_entity_poly.pdbx_strand_id
1 'polypeptide(L)'
;MRQLIAAFFSLTLAASPTLILAADITQLGFSANSDFDLTTRDDGLVLQWNAPEGRAYVDLQFIPRRGNNAAAPLIRELGINGISIIEEVDPNYLFWIGDRDLELRDGWEIFFDRVPTRPYSVEKGYLIPESVNVSTEGGRATIEIEGLTSTHFAGSLAFILYHDSPFVHMEARVSTERPATAFLYHVGLAKPETEGHHVEWFDAYDNPHIDPILNSTASVYKTRYRSLALSNTNGSLVMSPFPHQYLYPLDFADNFGYNWAGVEYLDMIDGFAFGVRQPPMGDRRFVPWVNAQPSSVQKLGVLLFLSEQSGLDNLEIVKRYTRSDSFKALEGYKTLSSHYHHEHSMDFINMQQEQNTTGVPAGLEDPDFVNFFKRMGVDMVHMAEFHFGRTPGTETDQRLAELKVMHDEFARLSDDDFLLIPGEEPNVHFNSHWLSMFPKPVYWVLNQNQGQPFSQEMPGYGTVYHVGSTDDVL
;
A
#
# COMPACT_ATOMS: atom_id res chain seq x y z
N MET A 1 -7.23 -85.66 1.80
CA MET A 1 -6.61 -84.42 1.50
C MET A 1 -7.42 -83.77 0.41
N ARG A 2 -8.28 -82.79 0.72
CA ARG A 2 -9.07 -82.01 -0.24
C ARG A 2 -8.62 -80.56 -0.07
N GLN A 3 -7.94 -79.97 -1.08
CA GLN A 3 -7.58 -78.55 -1.18
C GLN A 3 -8.83 -77.75 -1.55
N LEU A 4 -9.19 -76.79 -0.67
CA LEU A 4 -10.15 -75.74 -1.02
C LEU A 4 -9.39 -74.61 -1.69
N ILE A 5 -9.75 -74.28 -2.94
CA ILE A 5 -9.33 -73.12 -3.65
C ILE A 5 -10.33 -71.99 -3.34
N ALA A 6 -9.90 -70.93 -2.63
CA ALA A 6 -10.71 -69.79 -2.39
C ALA A 6 -10.44 -68.77 -3.56
N ALA A 7 -11.46 -68.51 -4.35
CA ALA A 7 -11.42 -67.46 -5.39
C ALA A 7 -11.73 -66.10 -4.76
N PHE A 8 -10.76 -65.19 -4.78
CA PHE A 8 -10.96 -63.76 -4.45
C PHE A 8 -11.56 -63.04 -5.65
N PHE A 9 -12.81 -62.62 -5.54
CA PHE A 9 -13.40 -61.68 -6.44
C PHE A 9 -12.98 -60.27 -5.99
N SER A 10 -12.08 -59.60 -6.75
CA SER A 10 -11.81 -58.19 -6.57
C SER A 10 -12.94 -57.39 -7.23
N LEU A 11 -13.77 -56.75 -6.43
CA LEU A 11 -14.73 -55.75 -6.89
C LEU A 11 -13.97 -54.42 -7.10
N THR A 12 -13.60 -54.13 -8.32
CA THR A 12 -13.15 -52.77 -8.71
C THR A 12 -14.38 -51.86 -8.73
N LEU A 13 -14.55 -51.05 -7.67
CA LEU A 13 -15.43 -49.89 -7.74
C LEU A 13 -14.82 -48.92 -8.75
N ALA A 14 -15.42 -48.83 -9.90
CA ALA A 14 -15.17 -47.70 -10.81
C ALA A 14 -15.74 -46.43 -10.13
N ALA A 15 -14.87 -45.58 -9.60
CA ALA A 15 -15.25 -44.27 -9.17
C ALA A 15 -15.72 -43.52 -10.42
N SER A 16 -17.01 -43.24 -10.50
CA SER A 16 -17.57 -42.34 -11.49
C SER A 16 -16.88 -40.98 -11.31
N PRO A 17 -16.37 -40.34 -12.37
CA PRO A 17 -15.85 -39.00 -12.24
C PRO A 17 -16.99 -38.09 -11.79
N THR A 18 -16.90 -37.56 -10.59
CA THR A 18 -17.78 -36.50 -10.13
C THR A 18 -17.60 -35.36 -11.12
N LEU A 19 -18.63 -35.04 -11.89
CA LEU A 19 -18.70 -33.82 -12.66
C LEU A 19 -18.65 -32.68 -11.64
N ILE A 20 -17.52 -32.00 -11.51
CA ILE A 20 -17.47 -30.72 -10.84
C ILE A 20 -18.16 -29.78 -11.83
N LEU A 21 -19.38 -29.36 -11.50
CA LEU A 21 -20.14 -28.37 -12.24
C LEU A 21 -19.36 -27.06 -12.25
N ALA A 22 -19.39 -26.36 -13.38
CA ALA A 22 -18.98 -24.96 -13.43
C ALA A 22 -19.82 -24.16 -12.42
N ALA A 23 -19.25 -23.07 -11.86
CA ALA A 23 -19.96 -22.24 -10.88
C ALA A 23 -21.33 -21.79 -11.44
N ASP A 24 -22.35 -21.81 -10.58
CA ASP A 24 -23.68 -21.32 -10.96
C ASP A 24 -23.65 -19.83 -11.19
N ILE A 25 -23.90 -19.38 -12.43
CA ILE A 25 -23.93 -17.98 -12.80
C ILE A 25 -25.38 -17.47 -12.62
N THR A 26 -25.55 -16.51 -11.71
CA THR A 26 -26.83 -15.85 -11.47
C THR A 26 -26.77 -14.37 -11.87
N GLN A 27 -27.85 -13.88 -12.47
CA GLN A 27 -27.98 -12.48 -12.94
C GLN A 27 -28.95 -11.70 -12.05
N LEU A 28 -28.73 -11.78 -10.72
CA LEU A 28 -29.57 -11.10 -9.77
C LEU A 28 -29.38 -9.58 -9.85
N GLY A 29 -30.41 -8.89 -10.35
CA GLY A 29 -30.36 -7.43 -10.46
C GLY A 29 -29.52 -6.90 -11.63
N PHE A 30 -29.10 -7.75 -12.58
CA PHE A 30 -28.46 -7.27 -13.79
C PHE A 30 -29.52 -6.78 -14.79
N SER A 31 -29.35 -5.55 -15.26
CA SER A 31 -30.15 -4.96 -16.32
C SER A 31 -29.23 -4.59 -17.48
N ALA A 32 -29.31 -5.30 -18.58
CA ALA A 32 -28.62 -4.93 -19.80
C ALA A 32 -29.12 -3.57 -20.30
N ASN A 33 -28.19 -2.69 -20.63
CA ASN A 33 -28.49 -1.36 -21.18
C ASN A 33 -27.38 -0.95 -22.15
N SER A 34 -27.39 0.29 -22.64
CA SER A 34 -26.34 0.77 -23.56
C SER A 34 -24.95 0.82 -22.91
N ASP A 35 -24.87 0.83 -21.59
CA ASP A 35 -23.60 0.99 -20.85
C ASP A 35 -22.96 -0.34 -20.55
N PHE A 36 -23.76 -1.38 -20.27
CA PHE A 36 -23.29 -2.72 -19.91
C PHE A 36 -23.99 -3.81 -20.73
N ASP A 37 -23.19 -4.73 -21.25
CA ASP A 37 -23.66 -5.92 -21.97
C ASP A 37 -23.01 -7.18 -21.42
N LEU A 38 -23.81 -8.18 -21.08
CA LEU A 38 -23.37 -9.44 -20.48
C LEU A 38 -23.70 -10.60 -21.41
N THR A 39 -22.65 -11.37 -21.72
CA THR A 39 -22.77 -12.65 -22.41
C THR A 39 -22.28 -13.77 -21.47
N THR A 40 -23.11 -14.76 -21.19
CA THR A 40 -22.75 -15.94 -20.41
C THR A 40 -22.41 -17.12 -21.32
N ARG A 41 -21.51 -17.97 -20.86
CA ARG A 41 -21.09 -19.23 -21.47
C ARG A 41 -21.12 -20.35 -20.43
N ASP A 42 -21.04 -21.59 -20.87
CA ASP A 42 -21.02 -22.76 -19.98
C ASP A 42 -19.81 -22.74 -19.02
N ASP A 43 -18.72 -22.08 -19.41
CA ASP A 43 -17.45 -22.02 -18.70
C ASP A 43 -17.09 -20.63 -18.16
N GLY A 44 -17.95 -19.62 -18.35
CA GLY A 44 -17.61 -18.26 -17.95
C GLY A 44 -18.57 -17.19 -18.43
N LEU A 45 -18.12 -15.95 -18.43
CA LEU A 45 -18.88 -14.80 -18.89
C LEU A 45 -17.99 -13.73 -19.51
N VAL A 46 -18.59 -12.90 -20.35
CA VAL A 46 -18.00 -11.65 -20.84
C VAL A 46 -18.91 -10.50 -20.42
N LEU A 47 -18.35 -9.52 -19.71
CA LEU A 47 -19.04 -8.27 -19.42
C LEU A 47 -18.34 -7.13 -20.15
N GLN A 48 -19.09 -6.41 -20.97
CA GLN A 48 -18.62 -5.25 -21.72
C GLN A 48 -19.20 -3.97 -21.16
N TRP A 49 -18.43 -2.88 -21.22
CA TRP A 49 -18.90 -1.56 -20.81
C TRP A 49 -18.31 -0.45 -21.67
N ASN A 50 -18.97 0.72 -21.66
CA ASN A 50 -18.46 1.90 -22.32
C ASN A 50 -17.32 2.52 -21.50
N ALA A 51 -16.18 2.74 -22.13
CA ALA A 51 -15.04 3.49 -21.59
C ALA A 51 -14.74 4.67 -22.52
N PRO A 52 -13.99 5.69 -22.08
CA PRO A 52 -13.67 6.85 -22.91
C PRO A 52 -12.95 6.51 -24.24
N GLU A 53 -12.15 5.43 -24.23
CA GLU A 53 -11.38 4.97 -25.38
C GLU A 53 -12.14 3.97 -26.26
N GLY A 54 -13.36 3.57 -25.87
CA GLY A 54 -14.19 2.64 -26.65
C GLY A 54 -14.91 1.61 -25.78
N ARG A 55 -15.21 0.45 -26.40
CA ARG A 55 -15.91 -0.64 -25.72
C ARG A 55 -14.91 -1.55 -25.00
N ALA A 56 -14.78 -1.41 -23.68
CA ALA A 56 -13.95 -2.29 -22.87
C ALA A 56 -14.68 -3.58 -22.49
N TYR A 57 -13.92 -4.64 -22.17
CA TYR A 57 -14.48 -5.91 -21.74
C TYR A 57 -13.57 -6.66 -20.77
N VAL A 58 -14.22 -7.47 -19.92
CA VAL A 58 -13.60 -8.51 -19.11
C VAL A 58 -14.21 -9.86 -19.48
N ASP A 59 -13.36 -10.81 -19.83
CA ASP A 59 -13.72 -12.20 -20.08
C ASP A 59 -13.19 -13.07 -18.93
N LEU A 60 -14.13 -13.64 -18.14
CA LEU A 60 -13.83 -14.52 -17.03
C LEU A 60 -14.20 -15.96 -17.35
N GLN A 61 -13.34 -16.89 -16.89
CA GLN A 61 -13.60 -18.32 -17.02
C GLN A 61 -13.57 -19.01 -15.63
N PHE A 62 -14.50 -19.94 -15.43
CA PHE A 62 -14.69 -20.65 -14.17
C PHE A 62 -14.40 -22.14 -14.35
N ILE A 63 -13.25 -22.46 -14.96
CA ILE A 63 -12.86 -23.84 -15.23
C ILE A 63 -12.23 -24.44 -13.97
N PRO A 64 -12.87 -25.43 -13.33
CA PRO A 64 -12.33 -26.04 -12.11
C PRO A 64 -11.04 -26.82 -12.41
N ARG A 65 -10.14 -26.84 -11.40
CA ARG A 65 -8.94 -27.69 -11.47
C ARG A 65 -9.32 -29.16 -11.68
N ARG A 66 -8.77 -29.78 -12.70
CA ARG A 66 -8.90 -31.22 -12.92
C ARG A 66 -7.59 -31.95 -12.58
N GLY A 67 -7.57 -32.63 -11.44
CA GLY A 67 -6.41 -33.42 -11.02
C GLY A 67 -5.15 -32.58 -10.81
N ASN A 68 -4.00 -33.01 -11.33
CA ASN A 68 -2.72 -32.32 -11.24
C ASN A 68 -2.52 -31.22 -12.29
N ASN A 69 -3.49 -30.96 -13.17
CA ASN A 69 -3.40 -29.89 -14.13
C ASN A 69 -3.65 -28.55 -13.43
N ALA A 70 -2.85 -27.53 -13.76
CA ALA A 70 -3.12 -26.17 -13.33
C ALA A 70 -4.55 -25.78 -13.76
N ALA A 71 -5.27 -25.04 -12.90
CA ALA A 71 -6.52 -24.42 -13.32
C ALA A 71 -6.19 -23.43 -14.43
N ALA A 72 -7.12 -23.25 -15.39
CA ALA A 72 -7.00 -22.13 -16.30
C ALA A 72 -7.08 -20.82 -15.50
N PRO A 73 -6.34 -19.76 -15.85
CA PRO A 73 -6.43 -18.46 -15.20
C PRO A 73 -7.86 -17.93 -15.20
N LEU A 74 -8.27 -17.28 -14.10
CA LEU A 74 -9.62 -16.75 -13.94
C LEU A 74 -9.97 -15.71 -15.01
N ILE A 75 -9.04 -14.82 -15.32
CA ILE A 75 -9.21 -13.79 -16.34
C ILE A 75 -8.64 -14.35 -17.65
N ARG A 76 -9.55 -14.67 -18.58
CA ARG A 76 -9.14 -15.12 -19.92
C ARG A 76 -8.60 -13.94 -20.71
N GLU A 77 -9.30 -12.80 -20.67
CA GLU A 77 -8.91 -11.60 -21.38
C GLU A 77 -9.43 -10.34 -20.69
N LEU A 78 -8.64 -9.27 -20.76
CA LEU A 78 -9.06 -7.89 -20.55
C LEU A 78 -8.73 -7.11 -21.83
N GLY A 79 -9.70 -6.38 -22.37
CA GLY A 79 -9.45 -5.70 -23.64
C GLY A 79 -10.36 -4.51 -23.92
N ILE A 80 -10.07 -3.83 -25.03
CA ILE A 80 -10.79 -2.65 -25.53
C ILE A 80 -10.99 -2.83 -27.04
N ASN A 81 -12.16 -2.43 -27.56
CA ASN A 81 -12.49 -2.43 -28.98
C ASN A 81 -12.29 -3.81 -29.68
N GLY A 82 -12.41 -4.91 -28.94
CA GLY A 82 -12.15 -6.25 -29.43
C GLY A 82 -10.67 -6.62 -29.54
N ILE A 83 -9.78 -5.76 -29.06
CA ILE A 83 -8.33 -6.03 -28.94
C ILE A 83 -8.06 -6.54 -27.53
N SER A 84 -7.45 -7.74 -27.42
CA SER A 84 -6.96 -8.26 -26.15
C SER A 84 -5.72 -7.46 -25.73
N ILE A 85 -5.82 -6.75 -24.62
CA ILE A 85 -4.70 -6.00 -24.03
C ILE A 85 -3.85 -6.95 -23.20
N ILE A 86 -4.50 -7.79 -22.39
CA ILE A 86 -3.83 -8.83 -21.62
C ILE A 86 -4.73 -10.06 -21.55
N GLU A 87 -4.11 -11.21 -21.60
CA GLU A 87 -4.77 -12.52 -21.56
C GLU A 87 -4.11 -13.45 -20.57
N GLU A 88 -4.86 -14.45 -20.11
CA GLU A 88 -4.37 -15.54 -19.28
C GLU A 88 -3.71 -15.04 -17.99
N VAL A 89 -4.45 -14.26 -17.16
CA VAL A 89 -3.96 -13.77 -15.87
C VAL A 89 -4.83 -14.23 -14.71
N ASP A 90 -4.20 -14.47 -13.57
CA ASP A 90 -4.86 -14.99 -12.36
C ASP A 90 -4.68 -14.04 -11.17
N PRO A 91 -5.78 -13.54 -10.58
CA PRO A 91 -5.70 -12.72 -9.38
C PRO A 91 -5.11 -13.49 -8.20
N ASN A 92 -4.19 -12.87 -7.49
CA ASN A 92 -3.58 -13.43 -6.31
C ASN A 92 -3.63 -12.45 -5.15
N TYR A 93 -4.10 -12.92 -4.00
CA TYR A 93 -4.09 -12.20 -2.73
C TYR A 93 -3.22 -12.96 -1.74
N LEU A 94 -2.32 -12.24 -1.08
CA LEU A 94 -1.52 -12.76 0.03
C LEU A 94 -1.88 -11.97 1.28
N PHE A 95 -2.13 -12.68 2.38
CA PHE A 95 -2.48 -12.12 3.68
C PHE A 95 -1.34 -12.35 4.65
N TRP A 96 -0.84 -11.28 5.24
CA TRP A 96 0.07 -11.33 6.38
C TRP A 96 -0.77 -11.22 7.62
N ILE A 97 -0.75 -12.24 8.49
CA ILE A 97 -1.69 -12.36 9.60
C ILE A 97 -0.93 -12.59 10.89
N GLY A 98 -1.15 -11.70 11.84
CA GLY A 98 -0.55 -11.76 13.18
C GLY A 98 -1.58 -11.48 14.27
N ASP A 99 -1.13 -11.57 15.51
CA ASP A 99 -1.93 -11.28 16.68
C ASP A 99 -1.74 -9.84 17.14
N ARG A 100 -2.86 -9.14 17.35
CA ARG A 100 -2.89 -7.88 18.08
C ARG A 100 -2.82 -8.17 19.58
N ASP A 101 -1.92 -7.51 20.29
CA ASP A 101 -1.87 -7.57 21.74
C ASP A 101 -2.96 -6.65 22.33
N LEU A 102 -4.02 -7.26 22.87
CA LEU A 102 -5.14 -6.55 23.48
C LEU A 102 -4.96 -6.35 24.98
N GLU A 103 -3.88 -6.86 25.58
CA GLU A 103 -3.57 -6.74 27.01
C GLU A 103 -2.71 -5.50 27.32
N LEU A 104 -2.33 -4.75 26.30
CA LEU A 104 -1.64 -3.47 26.46
C LEU A 104 -2.49 -2.54 27.34
N ARG A 105 -1.89 -2.07 28.43
CA ARG A 105 -2.63 -1.44 29.56
C ARG A 105 -3.06 -0.01 29.29
N ASP A 106 -2.36 0.68 28.41
CA ASP A 106 -2.64 2.06 28.02
C ASP A 106 -3.16 2.10 26.60
N GLY A 107 -4.27 2.83 26.37
CA GLY A 107 -4.90 2.95 25.06
C GLY A 107 -3.95 3.45 23.96
N TRP A 108 -2.89 4.11 24.32
CA TRP A 108 -1.82 4.54 23.41
C TRP A 108 -0.91 3.40 22.96
N GLU A 109 -0.63 2.44 23.82
CA GLU A 109 0.28 1.34 23.52
C GLU A 109 -0.24 0.47 22.37
N ILE A 110 -1.55 0.40 22.15
CA ILE A 110 -2.14 -0.37 21.06
C ILE A 110 -1.75 0.18 19.68
N PHE A 111 -1.49 1.48 19.55
CA PHE A 111 -0.99 2.08 18.31
C PHE A 111 0.45 1.70 18.03
N PHE A 112 1.22 1.38 19.06
CA PHE A 112 2.62 0.97 18.98
C PHE A 112 2.79 -0.54 19.09
N ASP A 113 1.70 -1.29 18.99
CA ASP A 113 1.74 -2.74 19.02
C ASP A 113 2.53 -3.29 17.84
N ARG A 114 3.65 -3.92 18.13
CA ARG A 114 4.60 -4.43 17.15
C ARG A 114 4.23 -5.85 16.73
N VAL A 115 3.15 -6.01 15.99
CA VAL A 115 2.70 -7.31 15.48
C VAL A 115 3.84 -8.14 14.87
N PRO A 116 4.74 -7.57 14.02
CA PRO A 116 5.81 -8.38 13.41
C PRO A 116 6.89 -8.86 14.38
N THR A 117 6.88 -8.44 15.64
CA THR A 117 7.80 -8.99 16.67
C THR A 117 7.31 -10.30 17.27
N ARG A 118 6.07 -10.69 16.99
CA ARG A 118 5.44 -11.97 17.36
C ARG A 118 5.34 -12.87 16.14
N PRO A 119 5.06 -14.18 16.32
CA PRO A 119 4.82 -15.06 15.19
C PRO A 119 3.65 -14.56 14.33
N TYR A 120 3.84 -14.56 13.03
CA TYR A 120 2.82 -14.26 12.03
C TYR A 120 2.91 -15.29 10.89
N SER A 121 1.81 -15.45 10.15
CA SER A 121 1.77 -16.26 8.95
C SER A 121 1.62 -15.40 7.70
N VAL A 122 2.10 -15.91 6.57
CA VAL A 122 1.75 -15.40 5.25
C VAL A 122 0.93 -16.47 4.56
N GLU A 123 -0.26 -16.10 4.07
CA GLU A 123 -1.24 -17.03 3.51
C GLU A 123 -1.65 -16.58 2.12
N LYS A 124 -1.75 -17.53 1.21
CA LYS A 124 -2.32 -17.28 -0.12
C LYS A 124 -3.83 -17.48 -0.08
N GLY A 125 -4.56 -16.53 -0.67
CA GLY A 125 -5.97 -16.70 -1.00
C GLY A 125 -6.14 -17.62 -2.21
N TYR A 126 -7.05 -18.57 -2.10
CA TYR A 126 -7.43 -19.49 -3.17
C TYR A 126 -8.87 -19.21 -3.55
N LEU A 127 -9.11 -18.94 -4.82
CA LEU A 127 -10.46 -18.80 -5.35
C LEU A 127 -10.88 -20.14 -5.99
N ILE A 128 -11.93 -20.72 -5.42
CA ILE A 128 -12.64 -21.87 -5.98
C ILE A 128 -14.06 -21.39 -6.24
N PRO A 129 -14.40 -20.98 -7.47
CA PRO A 129 -15.70 -20.40 -7.76
C PRO A 129 -16.84 -21.32 -7.36
N GLU A 130 -17.63 -20.93 -6.37
CA GLU A 130 -18.82 -21.64 -5.89
C GLU A 130 -20.09 -21.12 -6.58
N SER A 131 -20.22 -19.81 -6.62
CA SER A 131 -21.28 -19.11 -7.34
C SER A 131 -20.78 -17.77 -7.88
N VAL A 132 -21.40 -17.30 -8.93
CA VAL A 132 -21.12 -16.01 -9.57
C VAL A 132 -22.39 -15.20 -9.66
N ASN A 133 -22.41 -14.02 -9.07
CA ASN A 133 -23.52 -13.10 -9.15
C ASN A 133 -23.16 -11.87 -9.96
N VAL A 134 -24.00 -11.50 -10.92
CA VAL A 134 -23.83 -10.30 -11.75
C VAL A 134 -25.00 -9.36 -11.50
N SER A 135 -24.68 -8.11 -11.18
CA SER A 135 -25.65 -7.08 -10.89
C SER A 135 -25.24 -5.72 -11.48
N THR A 136 -26.25 -4.85 -11.70
CA THR A 136 -26.01 -3.44 -12.07
C THR A 136 -26.73 -2.53 -11.06
N GLU A 137 -26.05 -1.46 -10.65
CA GLU A 137 -26.63 -0.44 -9.79
C GLU A 137 -26.06 0.94 -10.16
N GLY A 138 -26.94 1.83 -10.58
CA GLY A 138 -26.52 3.13 -11.12
C GLY A 138 -25.60 2.96 -12.33
N GLY A 139 -24.49 3.70 -12.33
CA GLY A 139 -23.48 3.66 -13.40
C GLY A 139 -22.40 2.55 -13.22
N ARG A 140 -22.67 1.48 -12.51
CA ARG A 140 -21.72 0.39 -12.28
C ARG A 140 -22.34 -1.00 -12.49
N ALA A 141 -21.51 -1.94 -12.93
CA ALA A 141 -21.79 -3.37 -12.92
C ALA A 141 -20.81 -4.09 -11.99
N THR A 142 -21.30 -5.11 -11.31
CA THR A 142 -20.49 -5.92 -10.38
C THR A 142 -20.63 -7.38 -10.73
N ILE A 143 -19.48 -8.05 -10.88
CA ILE A 143 -19.38 -9.51 -10.94
C ILE A 143 -18.77 -9.93 -9.60
N GLU A 144 -19.51 -10.66 -8.79
CA GLU A 144 -19.06 -11.16 -7.48
C GLU A 144 -18.97 -12.69 -7.52
N ILE A 145 -17.79 -13.21 -7.18
CA ILE A 145 -17.44 -14.63 -7.25
C ILE A 145 -17.20 -15.12 -5.83
N GLU A 146 -18.09 -15.94 -5.31
CA GLU A 146 -17.95 -16.57 -4.00
C GLU A 146 -16.91 -17.70 -4.04
N GLY A 147 -16.28 -17.98 -2.89
CA GLY A 147 -15.33 -19.06 -2.73
C GLY A 147 -13.87 -18.64 -2.63
N LEU A 148 -13.58 -17.38 -2.32
CA LEU A 148 -12.24 -16.94 -1.95
C LEU A 148 -11.94 -17.34 -0.51
N THR A 149 -10.91 -18.16 -0.29
CA THR A 149 -10.54 -18.67 1.04
C THR A 149 -9.05 -18.67 1.26
N SER A 150 -8.64 -18.44 2.51
CA SER A 150 -7.31 -18.76 3.04
C SER A 150 -7.48 -19.52 4.37
N THR A 151 -6.42 -19.74 5.12
CA THR A 151 -6.55 -20.41 6.44
C THR A 151 -7.42 -19.60 7.40
N HIS A 152 -7.36 -18.27 7.35
CA HIS A 152 -8.03 -17.40 8.33
C HIS A 152 -9.08 -16.47 7.71
N PHE A 153 -9.08 -16.27 6.41
CA PHE A 153 -10.05 -15.41 5.74
C PHE A 153 -10.91 -16.19 4.75
N ALA A 154 -12.18 -15.81 4.65
CA ALA A 154 -13.11 -16.34 3.66
C ALA A 154 -14.04 -15.26 3.15
N GLY A 155 -14.50 -15.41 1.90
CA GLY A 155 -15.44 -14.48 1.26
C GLY A 155 -15.45 -14.58 -0.26
N SER A 156 -15.46 -13.44 -0.95
CA SER A 156 -15.63 -13.32 -2.40
C SER A 156 -14.55 -12.48 -3.06
N LEU A 157 -14.43 -12.62 -4.39
CA LEU A 157 -13.70 -11.72 -5.26
C LEU A 157 -14.69 -10.97 -6.14
N ALA A 158 -14.64 -9.65 -6.17
CA ALA A 158 -15.50 -8.81 -6.98
C ALA A 158 -14.73 -8.08 -8.07
N PHE A 159 -15.33 -8.00 -9.28
CA PHE A 159 -14.93 -7.10 -10.34
C PHE A 159 -16.03 -6.06 -10.51
N ILE A 160 -15.70 -4.80 -10.30
CA ILE A 160 -16.62 -3.68 -10.35
C ILE A 160 -16.21 -2.78 -11.51
N LEU A 161 -17.12 -2.57 -12.43
CA LEU A 161 -16.92 -1.83 -13.67
C LEU A 161 -17.78 -0.57 -13.62
N TYR A 162 -17.25 0.54 -14.08
CA TYR A 162 -17.91 1.83 -14.03
C TYR A 162 -18.13 2.34 -15.46
N HIS A 163 -19.34 2.79 -15.74
CA HIS A 163 -19.66 3.49 -16.97
C HIS A 163 -18.73 4.71 -17.17
N ASP A 164 -18.32 4.96 -18.41
CA ASP A 164 -17.39 6.03 -18.80
C ASP A 164 -16.01 5.98 -18.09
N SER A 165 -15.54 4.79 -17.74
CA SER A 165 -14.26 4.62 -17.08
C SER A 165 -13.44 3.49 -17.69
N PRO A 166 -12.12 3.66 -17.87
CA PRO A 166 -11.25 2.64 -18.48
C PRO A 166 -10.74 1.61 -17.47
N PHE A 167 -11.18 1.65 -16.21
CA PHE A 167 -10.63 0.79 -15.18
C PHE A 167 -11.59 -0.28 -14.70
N VAL A 168 -11.01 -1.39 -14.29
CA VAL A 168 -11.66 -2.46 -13.54
C VAL A 168 -11.24 -2.34 -12.08
N HIS A 169 -12.20 -2.22 -11.16
CA HIS A 169 -11.94 -2.31 -9.73
C HIS A 169 -12.03 -3.78 -9.32
N MET A 170 -10.91 -4.37 -8.97
CA MET A 170 -10.82 -5.74 -8.44
C MET A 170 -10.71 -5.68 -6.92
N GLU A 171 -11.60 -6.38 -6.20
CA GLU A 171 -11.73 -6.26 -4.73
C GLU A 171 -11.99 -7.62 -4.08
N ALA A 172 -11.09 -8.08 -3.21
CA ALA A 172 -11.39 -9.18 -2.30
C ALA A 172 -12.24 -8.66 -1.14
N ARG A 173 -13.38 -9.31 -0.88
CA ARG A 173 -14.30 -9.06 0.22
C ARG A 173 -14.25 -10.23 1.17
N VAL A 174 -13.45 -10.11 2.22
CA VAL A 174 -13.14 -11.24 3.11
C VAL A 174 -13.38 -10.87 4.56
N SER A 175 -13.72 -11.86 5.37
CA SER A 175 -13.86 -11.74 6.81
C SER A 175 -13.12 -12.88 7.52
N THR A 176 -12.90 -12.70 8.82
CA THR A 176 -12.30 -13.71 9.69
C THR A 176 -13.13 -13.85 10.96
N GLU A 177 -13.16 -15.03 11.54
CA GLU A 177 -13.71 -15.27 12.89
C GLU A 177 -12.62 -15.30 13.96
N ARG A 178 -11.35 -15.16 13.58
CA ARG A 178 -10.23 -15.15 14.50
C ARG A 178 -10.23 -13.86 15.31
N PRO A 179 -10.23 -13.91 16.65
CA PRO A 179 -10.13 -12.72 17.48
C PRO A 179 -8.73 -12.07 17.39
N ALA A 180 -8.61 -10.83 17.78
CA ALA A 180 -7.36 -10.08 17.87
C ALA A 180 -6.51 -10.14 16.60
N THR A 181 -7.14 -10.20 15.43
CA THR A 181 -6.43 -10.30 14.16
C THR A 181 -5.91 -8.95 13.71
N ALA A 182 -4.60 -8.88 13.45
CA ALA A 182 -3.96 -7.82 12.71
C ALA A 182 -3.45 -8.37 11.38
N PHE A 183 -3.62 -7.62 10.29
CA PHE A 183 -3.25 -8.11 8.98
C PHE A 183 -2.72 -7.01 8.05
N LEU A 184 -2.02 -7.44 7.02
CA LEU A 184 -1.69 -6.69 5.80
C LEU A 184 -2.06 -7.54 4.60
N TYR A 185 -2.17 -6.95 3.42
CA TYR A 185 -2.40 -7.70 2.20
C TYR A 185 -1.50 -7.26 1.05
N HIS A 186 -1.16 -8.20 0.20
CA HIS A 186 -0.57 -7.95 -1.10
C HIS A 186 -1.54 -8.47 -2.16
N VAL A 187 -1.62 -7.78 -3.28
CA VAL A 187 -2.46 -8.21 -4.40
C VAL A 187 -1.69 -8.11 -5.70
N GLY A 188 -1.87 -9.08 -6.58
CA GLY A 188 -1.22 -9.10 -7.87
C GLY A 188 -1.96 -9.92 -8.91
N LEU A 189 -1.46 -9.84 -10.14
CA LEU A 189 -1.85 -10.69 -11.25
C LEU A 189 -0.67 -11.55 -11.64
N ALA A 190 -0.87 -12.87 -11.63
CA ALA A 190 0.08 -13.83 -12.18
C ALA A 190 -0.19 -14.02 -13.67
N LYS A 191 0.87 -14.01 -14.49
CA LYS A 191 0.81 -14.24 -15.92
C LYS A 191 1.78 -15.36 -16.30
N PRO A 192 1.28 -16.53 -16.71
CA PRO A 192 2.13 -17.67 -17.07
C PRO A 192 3.02 -17.41 -18.28
N GLU A 193 2.44 -16.78 -19.33
CA GLU A 193 3.13 -16.48 -20.58
C GLU A 193 3.52 -15.00 -20.64
N THR A 194 4.82 -14.71 -20.70
CA THR A 194 5.35 -13.34 -20.65
C THR A 194 6.08 -12.91 -21.92
N GLU A 195 6.12 -13.75 -22.96
CA GLU A 195 6.77 -13.40 -24.21
C GLU A 195 6.19 -12.11 -24.81
N GLY A 196 7.05 -11.19 -25.22
CA GLY A 196 6.63 -9.90 -25.78
C GLY A 196 6.10 -8.88 -24.75
N HIS A 197 6.13 -9.20 -23.45
CA HIS A 197 5.74 -8.28 -22.40
C HIS A 197 6.95 -7.59 -21.75
N HIS A 198 6.71 -6.40 -21.21
CA HIS A 198 7.66 -5.64 -20.42
C HIS A 198 6.95 -4.84 -19.34
N VAL A 199 7.70 -4.40 -18.34
CA VAL A 199 7.21 -3.61 -17.20
C VAL A 199 7.62 -2.15 -17.41
N GLU A 200 6.68 -1.23 -17.21
CA GLU A 200 6.91 0.21 -17.35
C GLU A 200 6.48 0.96 -16.09
N TRP A 201 7.27 1.93 -15.65
CA TRP A 201 6.94 2.76 -14.48
C TRP A 201 7.70 4.08 -14.48
N PHE A 202 7.27 5.02 -13.62
CA PHE A 202 8.06 6.18 -13.25
C PHE A 202 8.72 5.91 -11.89
N ASP A 203 10.00 6.19 -11.76
CA ASP A 203 10.71 6.11 -10.48
C ASP A 203 10.33 7.26 -9.53
N ALA A 204 10.91 7.24 -8.32
CA ALA A 204 10.68 8.26 -7.32
C ALA A 204 11.02 9.69 -7.79
N TYR A 205 11.85 9.84 -8.82
CA TYR A 205 12.27 11.12 -9.38
C TYR A 205 11.55 11.48 -10.69
N ASP A 206 10.50 10.72 -11.05
CA ASP A 206 9.70 10.92 -12.26
C ASP A 206 10.43 10.55 -13.56
N ASN A 207 11.50 9.78 -13.45
CA ASN A 207 12.16 9.23 -14.64
C ASN A 207 11.39 8.02 -15.15
N PRO A 208 11.15 7.92 -16.46
CA PRO A 208 10.50 6.76 -17.06
C PRO A 208 11.47 5.58 -17.16
N HIS A 209 10.95 4.40 -16.88
CA HIS A 209 11.67 3.14 -17.01
C HIS A 209 10.85 2.13 -17.81
N ILE A 210 11.55 1.33 -18.62
CA ILE A 210 10.99 0.21 -19.38
C ILE A 210 11.94 -0.98 -19.20
N ASP A 211 11.50 -1.99 -18.45
CA ASP A 211 12.30 -3.18 -18.19
C ASP A 211 11.69 -4.41 -18.87
N PRO A 212 12.51 -5.22 -19.55
CA PRO A 212 12.06 -6.50 -20.02
C PRO A 212 11.72 -7.40 -18.83
N ILE A 213 10.72 -8.26 -19.00
CA ILE A 213 10.45 -9.28 -18.00
C ILE A 213 11.60 -10.28 -18.02
N LEU A 214 12.39 -10.23 -16.95
CA LEU A 214 13.46 -11.20 -16.69
C LEU A 214 12.88 -12.31 -15.80
N ASN A 215 13.34 -13.54 -16.01
CA ASN A 215 13.09 -14.66 -15.09
C ASN A 215 13.91 -14.48 -13.79
N SER A 216 13.82 -13.30 -13.21
CA SER A 216 14.46 -12.95 -11.94
C SER A 216 13.44 -12.98 -10.82
N THR A 217 13.90 -13.39 -9.62
CA THR A 217 13.08 -13.34 -8.40
C THR A 217 12.42 -11.99 -8.25
N ALA A 218 11.17 -11.97 -7.86
CA ALA A 218 10.39 -10.76 -7.73
C ALA A 218 11.05 -9.76 -6.79
N SER A 219 11.06 -8.51 -7.20
CA SER A 219 11.63 -7.38 -6.47
C SER A 219 10.62 -6.26 -6.28
N VAL A 220 10.93 -5.39 -5.32
CA VAL A 220 10.13 -4.19 -5.04
C VAL A 220 10.59 -3.06 -5.95
N TYR A 221 9.64 -2.39 -6.56
CA TYR A 221 9.84 -1.21 -7.40
C TYR A 221 9.47 0.04 -6.61
N LYS A 222 10.39 1.02 -6.59
CA LYS A 222 10.13 2.34 -6.03
C LYS A 222 9.44 3.22 -7.06
N THR A 223 8.12 3.05 -7.16
CA THR A 223 7.32 3.74 -8.18
C THR A 223 6.74 5.04 -7.65
N ARG A 224 6.87 6.11 -8.43
CA ARG A 224 6.00 7.26 -8.26
C ARG A 224 4.57 6.89 -8.67
N TYR A 225 3.57 7.54 -8.11
CA TYR A 225 2.14 7.27 -8.36
C TYR A 225 1.64 5.93 -7.87
N ARG A 226 2.46 5.16 -7.17
CA ARG A 226 2.15 3.80 -6.68
C ARG A 226 1.60 2.87 -7.77
N SER A 227 2.04 3.06 -8.99
CA SER A 227 1.50 2.38 -10.17
C SER A 227 2.59 1.75 -11.01
N LEU A 228 2.30 0.57 -11.54
CA LEU A 228 3.16 -0.22 -12.41
C LEU A 228 2.35 -0.73 -13.60
N ALA A 229 2.89 -0.62 -14.79
CA ALA A 229 2.28 -1.12 -16.02
C ALA A 229 2.92 -2.43 -16.48
N LEU A 230 2.10 -3.35 -16.95
CA LEU A 230 2.50 -4.48 -17.81
C LEU A 230 2.04 -4.19 -19.22
N SER A 231 2.97 -4.19 -20.17
CA SER A 231 2.76 -3.77 -21.55
C SER A 231 3.16 -4.84 -22.56
N ASN A 232 2.50 -4.82 -23.71
CA ASN A 232 2.85 -5.59 -24.90
C ASN A 232 2.55 -4.78 -26.18
N THR A 233 2.59 -5.40 -27.35
CA THR A 233 2.32 -4.74 -28.63
C THR A 233 0.87 -4.29 -28.84
N ASN A 234 -0.08 -4.79 -28.05
CA ASN A 234 -1.51 -4.48 -28.15
C ASN A 234 -1.93 -3.33 -27.20
N GLY A 235 -1.09 -3.02 -26.21
CA GLY A 235 -1.39 -2.01 -25.22
C GLY A 235 -0.82 -2.34 -23.85
N SER A 236 -1.45 -1.82 -22.79
CA SER A 236 -0.97 -1.96 -21.42
C SER A 236 -2.08 -2.09 -20.38
N LEU A 237 -1.73 -2.74 -19.27
CA LEU A 237 -2.52 -2.82 -18.06
C LEU A 237 -1.74 -2.19 -16.91
N VAL A 238 -2.24 -1.10 -16.34
CA VAL A 238 -1.66 -0.49 -15.14
C VAL A 238 -2.39 -0.99 -13.91
N MET A 239 -1.64 -1.45 -12.90
CA MET A 239 -2.17 -1.72 -11.57
C MET A 239 -1.81 -0.58 -10.63
N SER A 240 -2.83 -0.04 -9.94
CA SER A 240 -2.71 1.07 -9.01
C SER A 240 -3.59 0.85 -7.79
N PRO A 241 -3.17 1.21 -6.56
CA PRO A 241 -4.08 1.31 -5.43
C PRO A 241 -5.08 2.46 -5.65
N PHE A 242 -6.16 2.48 -4.88
CA PHE A 242 -7.03 3.65 -4.86
C PHE A 242 -6.28 4.90 -4.42
N PRO A 243 -6.61 6.08 -4.98
CA PRO A 243 -6.10 7.34 -4.47
C PRO A 243 -6.39 7.46 -2.98
N HIS A 244 -5.38 7.83 -2.21
CA HIS A 244 -5.48 8.02 -0.76
C HIS A 244 -5.95 6.77 0.01
N GLN A 245 -5.97 5.60 -0.65
CA GLN A 245 -6.17 4.35 0.06
C GLN A 245 -5.01 4.14 1.01
N TYR A 246 -5.37 3.84 2.24
CA TYR A 246 -4.45 3.48 3.29
C TYR A 246 -3.84 2.08 3.05
N LEU A 247 -2.93 2.02 2.09
CA LEU A 247 -1.93 0.97 2.02
C LEU A 247 -0.80 1.45 2.91
N TYR A 248 -0.84 1.14 4.18
CA TYR A 248 -0.07 1.76 5.22
C TYR A 248 1.29 2.27 4.73
N PRO A 249 1.50 3.58 4.56
CA PRO A 249 2.83 4.09 4.30
C PRO A 249 3.66 3.81 5.55
N LEU A 250 4.81 3.25 5.36
CA LEU A 250 5.85 3.37 6.34
C LEU A 250 6.13 4.86 6.46
N ASP A 251 5.97 5.44 7.63
CA ASP A 251 6.01 6.87 7.88
C ASP A 251 7.38 7.51 7.65
N PHE A 252 8.25 6.90 6.89
CA PHE A 252 9.59 7.39 6.72
C PHE A 252 9.93 7.50 5.25
N ALA A 253 10.75 8.41 4.98
CA ALA A 253 11.26 8.97 3.75
C ALA A 253 11.20 8.12 2.45
N ASP A 254 10.92 6.84 2.52
CA ASP A 254 10.98 5.93 1.39
C ASP A 254 9.67 5.17 1.16
N ASN A 255 8.60 5.92 0.92
CA ASN A 255 7.24 5.38 0.72
C ASN A 255 6.92 5.00 -0.71
N PHE A 256 7.90 4.72 -1.54
CA PHE A 256 7.66 4.39 -2.95
C PHE A 256 7.62 2.88 -3.23
N GLY A 257 7.90 2.05 -2.25
CA GLY A 257 7.97 0.59 -2.38
C GLY A 257 6.62 -0.13 -2.32
N TYR A 258 5.60 0.37 -3.02
CA TYR A 258 4.26 -0.23 -3.04
C TYR A 258 4.06 -1.26 -4.15
N ASN A 259 4.86 -1.22 -5.21
CA ASN A 259 4.74 -2.11 -6.34
C ASN A 259 5.82 -3.19 -6.29
N TRP A 260 5.51 -4.32 -6.86
CA TRP A 260 6.44 -5.44 -7.04
C TRP A 260 6.19 -6.14 -8.37
N ALA A 261 7.23 -6.73 -8.94
CA ALA A 261 7.12 -7.58 -10.12
C ALA A 261 8.27 -8.59 -10.15
N GLY A 262 8.07 -9.73 -10.81
CA GLY A 262 9.06 -10.77 -11.01
C GLY A 262 8.48 -12.17 -10.84
N VAL A 263 9.35 -13.18 -10.82
CA VAL A 263 8.94 -14.58 -10.64
C VAL A 263 9.01 -15.01 -9.18
N GLU A 264 8.17 -15.99 -8.82
CA GLU A 264 8.19 -16.65 -7.50
C GLU A 264 8.05 -15.67 -6.31
N TYR A 265 7.08 -14.76 -6.42
CA TYR A 265 6.86 -13.77 -5.38
C TYR A 265 6.58 -14.42 -4.02
N LEU A 266 7.48 -14.20 -3.06
CA LEU A 266 7.46 -14.75 -1.70
C LEU A 266 7.38 -16.29 -1.66
N ASP A 267 7.84 -16.98 -2.70
CA ASP A 267 7.70 -18.43 -2.88
C ASP A 267 6.22 -18.93 -2.81
N MET A 268 5.27 -18.04 -3.10
CA MET A 268 3.83 -18.31 -3.00
C MET A 268 3.07 -18.12 -4.32
N ILE A 269 3.61 -17.33 -5.23
CA ILE A 269 3.01 -17.09 -6.55
C ILE A 269 3.96 -17.65 -7.61
N ASP A 270 3.53 -18.74 -8.24
CA ASP A 270 4.32 -19.42 -9.27
C ASP A 270 4.40 -18.56 -10.55
N GLY A 271 5.56 -18.56 -11.19
CA GLY A 271 5.80 -17.84 -12.43
C GLY A 271 5.90 -16.33 -12.23
N PHE A 272 5.78 -15.59 -13.33
CA PHE A 272 5.81 -14.14 -13.30
C PHE A 272 4.50 -13.58 -12.74
N ALA A 273 4.62 -12.57 -11.87
CA ALA A 273 3.50 -11.80 -11.38
C ALA A 273 3.92 -10.35 -11.11
N PHE A 274 2.95 -9.45 -11.05
CA PHE A 274 3.16 -8.06 -10.67
C PHE A 274 2.00 -7.57 -9.82
N GLY A 275 2.25 -6.58 -8.97
CA GLY A 275 1.20 -6.19 -8.04
C GLY A 275 1.50 -4.99 -7.16
N VAL A 276 0.61 -4.83 -6.18
CA VAL A 276 0.67 -3.82 -5.12
C VAL A 276 0.83 -4.52 -3.77
N ARG A 277 1.56 -3.91 -2.87
CA ARG A 277 1.83 -4.45 -1.53
C ARG A 277 1.68 -3.40 -0.45
N GLN A 278 1.33 -3.85 0.74
CA GLN A 278 1.56 -3.12 1.97
C GLN A 278 2.91 -3.60 2.52
N PRO A 279 3.89 -2.71 2.75
CA PRO A 279 5.17 -3.13 3.30
C PRO A 279 4.98 -3.74 4.70
N PRO A 280 5.37 -5.02 4.93
CA PRO A 280 5.16 -5.67 6.22
C PRO A 280 6.13 -5.20 7.29
N MET A 281 7.23 -4.61 6.89
CA MET A 281 8.28 -4.10 7.77
C MET A 281 8.81 -2.77 7.26
N GLY A 282 9.11 -1.89 8.18
CA GLY A 282 9.79 -0.62 7.99
C GLY A 282 10.51 -0.25 9.26
N ASP A 283 10.50 1.00 9.66
CA ASP A 283 10.95 1.39 10.98
C ASP A 283 10.18 0.57 12.01
N ARG A 284 10.92 -0.20 12.82
CA ARG A 284 10.34 -1.14 13.78
C ARG A 284 9.43 -0.47 14.82
N ARG A 285 9.46 0.85 14.91
CA ARG A 285 8.65 1.63 15.84
C ARG A 285 7.21 1.79 15.37
N PHE A 286 6.96 1.76 14.05
CA PHE A 286 5.69 2.22 13.48
C PHE A 286 5.22 1.39 12.27
N VAL A 287 4.99 0.09 12.44
CA VAL A 287 4.33 -0.71 11.41
C VAL A 287 2.96 -1.16 11.92
N PRO A 288 1.95 -0.29 11.88
CA PRO A 288 0.62 -0.66 12.29
C PRO A 288 0.00 -1.56 11.22
N TRP A 289 -0.21 -2.78 11.58
CA TRP A 289 -1.05 -3.66 10.81
C TRP A 289 -2.51 -3.28 11.00
N VAL A 290 -3.34 -3.50 9.98
CA VAL A 290 -4.77 -3.19 10.01
C VAL A 290 -5.49 -4.23 10.88
N ASN A 291 -6.49 -3.79 11.64
CA ASN A 291 -7.28 -4.69 12.46
C ASN A 291 -8.43 -5.28 11.66
N ALA A 292 -8.60 -6.62 11.73
CA ALA A 292 -9.80 -7.31 11.28
C ALA A 292 -10.58 -7.80 12.50
N GLN A 293 -11.69 -7.14 12.80
CA GLN A 293 -12.60 -7.63 13.84
C GLN A 293 -13.34 -8.87 13.34
N PRO A 294 -13.63 -9.85 14.21
CA PRO A 294 -14.43 -11.02 13.83
C PRO A 294 -15.71 -10.63 13.10
N SER A 295 -16.04 -11.36 12.04
CA SER A 295 -17.20 -11.17 11.17
C SER A 295 -17.25 -9.82 10.42
N SER A 296 -16.26 -8.94 10.57
CA SER A 296 -16.21 -7.68 9.79
C SER A 296 -15.63 -7.92 8.39
N VAL A 297 -16.34 -7.45 7.36
CA VAL A 297 -15.88 -7.57 5.98
C VAL A 297 -14.79 -6.56 5.69
N GLN A 298 -13.63 -7.06 5.28
CA GLN A 298 -12.52 -6.27 4.78
C GLN A 298 -12.64 -6.16 3.25
N LYS A 299 -12.53 -4.95 2.72
CA LYS A 299 -12.58 -4.67 1.28
C LYS A 299 -11.19 -4.30 0.79
N LEU A 300 -10.58 -5.20 0.05
CA LEU A 300 -9.16 -5.15 -0.33
C LEU A 300 -9.07 -4.96 -1.85
N GLY A 301 -9.13 -3.71 -2.27
CA GLY A 301 -9.28 -3.36 -3.67
C GLY A 301 -8.03 -2.81 -4.32
N VAL A 302 -7.98 -2.96 -5.66
CA VAL A 302 -7.03 -2.28 -6.55
C VAL A 302 -7.73 -1.90 -7.84
N LEU A 303 -7.14 -0.94 -8.56
CA LEU A 303 -7.60 -0.51 -9.88
C LEU A 303 -6.68 -1.06 -10.96
N LEU A 304 -7.29 -1.60 -12.01
CA LEU A 304 -6.64 -2.09 -13.23
C LEU A 304 -7.06 -1.17 -14.37
N PHE A 305 -6.15 -0.37 -14.91
CA PHE A 305 -6.42 0.54 -16.02
C PHE A 305 -5.99 -0.08 -17.33
N LEU A 306 -6.95 -0.21 -18.25
CA LEU A 306 -6.74 -0.74 -19.60
C LEU A 306 -6.50 0.39 -20.59
N SER A 307 -5.54 0.23 -21.50
CA SER A 307 -5.33 1.14 -22.62
C SER A 307 -4.68 0.41 -23.81
N GLU A 308 -4.99 0.84 -25.03
CA GLU A 308 -4.27 0.45 -26.25
C GLU A 308 -2.91 1.18 -26.37
N GLN A 309 -2.58 2.07 -25.44
CA GLN A 309 -1.34 2.82 -25.39
C GLN A 309 -0.21 2.04 -24.69
N SER A 310 1.02 2.53 -24.80
CA SER A 310 2.14 2.04 -23.99
C SER A 310 1.87 2.20 -22.50
N GLY A 311 2.63 1.49 -21.66
CA GLY A 311 2.49 1.60 -20.21
C GLY A 311 2.76 3.00 -19.67
N LEU A 312 3.77 3.70 -20.17
CA LEU A 312 4.06 5.08 -19.79
C LEU A 312 2.94 6.03 -20.16
N ASP A 313 2.36 5.89 -21.37
CA ASP A 313 1.22 6.70 -21.81
C ASP A 313 -0.04 6.40 -20.98
N ASN A 314 -0.27 5.12 -20.65
CA ASN A 314 -1.37 4.72 -19.77
C ASN A 314 -1.18 5.26 -18.35
N LEU A 315 0.04 5.29 -17.82
CA LEU A 315 0.34 5.93 -16.54
C LEU A 315 -0.02 7.42 -16.54
N GLU A 316 0.15 8.12 -17.67
CA GLU A 316 -0.33 9.50 -17.82
C GLU A 316 -1.87 9.59 -17.81
N ILE A 317 -2.58 8.57 -18.32
CA ILE A 317 -4.04 8.47 -18.17
C ILE A 317 -4.40 8.25 -16.71
N VAL A 318 -3.73 7.31 -16.02
CA VAL A 318 -3.96 6.99 -14.61
C VAL A 318 -3.80 8.23 -13.71
N LYS A 319 -2.81 9.09 -13.97
CA LYS A 319 -2.62 10.35 -13.24
C LYS A 319 -3.87 11.23 -13.22
N ARG A 320 -4.70 11.21 -14.27
CA ARG A 320 -5.94 11.99 -14.33
C ARG A 320 -7.00 11.48 -13.35
N TYR A 321 -7.06 10.16 -13.12
CA TYR A 321 -8.00 9.54 -12.19
C TYR A 321 -7.51 9.54 -10.74
N THR A 322 -6.20 9.46 -10.55
CA THR A 322 -5.56 9.41 -9.23
C THR A 322 -5.04 10.79 -8.77
N ARG A 323 -5.21 11.83 -9.57
CA ARG A 323 -4.63 13.17 -9.35
C ARG A 323 -3.13 13.13 -9.14
N SER A 324 -2.44 12.33 -9.92
CA SER A 324 -1.01 12.07 -9.77
C SER A 324 -0.64 11.55 -8.37
N ASP A 325 -1.56 10.84 -7.72
CA ASP A 325 -1.45 10.35 -6.34
C ASP A 325 -1.05 11.46 -5.35
N SER A 326 -1.67 12.63 -5.50
CA SER A 326 -1.35 13.83 -4.74
C SER A 326 -2.60 14.49 -4.13
N PHE A 327 -2.41 15.20 -3.03
CA PHE A 327 -3.44 16.04 -2.44
C PHE A 327 -3.63 17.31 -3.26
N LYS A 328 -4.85 17.80 -3.31
CA LYS A 328 -5.17 19.07 -3.92
C LYS A 328 -5.61 20.05 -2.86
N ALA A 329 -4.91 21.18 -2.74
CA ALA A 329 -5.36 22.29 -1.92
C ALA A 329 -6.74 22.80 -2.37
N LEU A 330 -7.57 23.21 -1.43
CA LEU A 330 -8.75 24.00 -1.73
C LEU A 330 -8.31 25.37 -2.25
N GLU A 331 -9.12 25.97 -3.13
CA GLU A 331 -8.81 27.30 -3.67
C GLU A 331 -8.65 28.34 -2.54
N GLY A 332 -7.52 29.06 -2.55
CA GLY A 332 -7.16 30.03 -1.52
C GLY A 332 -6.57 29.45 -0.23
N TYR A 333 -6.33 28.14 -0.17
CA TYR A 333 -5.71 27.46 0.98
C TYR A 333 -4.44 26.74 0.58
N LYS A 334 -3.57 26.53 1.56
CA LYS A 334 -2.40 25.68 1.48
C LYS A 334 -2.65 24.36 2.19
N THR A 335 -2.04 23.27 1.72
CA THR A 335 -2.08 21.98 2.41
C THR A 335 -1.07 21.96 3.55
N LEU A 336 -1.46 21.43 4.70
CA LEU A 336 -0.59 21.26 5.86
C LEU A 336 -0.63 19.80 6.33
N SER A 337 0.53 19.17 6.42
CA SER A 337 0.73 17.96 7.20
C SER A 337 1.24 18.34 8.59
N SER A 338 0.58 17.89 9.62
CA SER A 338 0.96 18.17 11.01
C SER A 338 1.52 16.91 11.67
N HIS A 339 2.42 17.10 12.64
CA HIS A 339 2.88 16.04 13.51
C HIS A 339 3.70 14.96 12.80
N TYR A 340 4.69 15.39 12.02
CA TYR A 340 5.57 14.46 11.32
C TYR A 340 6.88 14.25 12.08
N HIS A 341 7.11 13.02 12.53
CA HIS A 341 8.35 12.60 13.19
C HIS A 341 9.30 11.98 12.17
N HIS A 342 10.48 12.57 11.99
CA HIS A 342 11.52 12.03 11.13
C HIS A 342 12.88 11.95 11.82
N GLU A 343 13.11 12.75 12.83
CA GLU A 343 14.40 12.87 13.54
C GLU A 343 15.56 13.28 12.59
N HIS A 344 15.24 14.06 11.54
CA HIS A 344 16.21 14.51 10.52
C HIS A 344 17.43 15.22 11.15
N SER A 345 17.20 16.04 12.17
CA SER A 345 18.30 16.76 12.83
C SER A 345 19.29 15.84 13.51
N MET A 346 18.81 14.70 14.06
CA MET A 346 19.68 13.70 14.66
C MET A 346 20.46 12.92 13.61
N ASP A 347 19.80 12.56 12.51
CA ASP A 347 20.44 11.90 11.39
C ASP A 347 21.53 12.81 10.77
N PHE A 348 21.21 14.09 10.61
CA PHE A 348 22.15 15.10 10.12
C PHE A 348 23.40 15.19 11.01
N ILE A 349 23.23 15.32 12.32
CA ILE A 349 24.35 15.38 13.28
C ILE A 349 25.18 14.10 13.27
N ASN A 350 24.51 12.95 13.27
CA ASN A 350 25.21 11.65 13.24
C ASN A 350 26.02 11.48 11.95
N MET A 351 25.45 11.80 10.80
CA MET A 351 26.16 11.72 9.52
C MET A 351 27.28 12.74 9.41
N GLN A 352 27.15 13.94 9.96
CA GLN A 352 28.27 14.89 10.05
C GLN A 352 29.44 14.29 10.82
N GLN A 353 29.18 13.63 11.95
CA GLN A 353 30.22 12.98 12.73
C GLN A 353 30.85 11.80 12.00
N GLU A 354 30.05 10.92 11.39
CA GLU A 354 30.51 9.76 10.62
C GLU A 354 31.36 10.16 9.42
N GLN A 355 30.94 11.21 8.69
CA GLN A 355 31.62 11.71 7.51
C GLN A 355 32.73 12.73 7.83
N ASN A 356 32.89 13.09 9.10
CA ASN A 356 33.84 14.10 9.57
C ASN A 356 33.71 15.43 8.77
N THR A 357 32.50 15.91 8.61
CA THR A 357 32.17 17.15 7.90
C THR A 357 31.49 18.15 8.84
N THR A 358 31.58 19.46 8.52
CA THR A 358 30.84 20.53 9.19
C THR A 358 29.76 21.14 8.27
N GLY A 359 29.71 20.68 7.03
CA GLY A 359 28.69 21.07 6.03
C GLY A 359 27.54 20.09 5.99
N VAL A 360 26.74 20.16 4.93
CA VAL A 360 25.67 19.19 4.66
C VAL A 360 26.32 17.82 4.38
N PRO A 361 25.95 16.77 5.13
CA PRO A 361 26.47 15.43 4.86
C PRO A 361 26.05 14.93 3.46
N ALA A 362 26.93 14.15 2.82
CA ALA A 362 26.58 13.49 1.57
C ALA A 362 25.37 12.56 1.76
N GLY A 363 24.36 12.73 0.91
CA GLY A 363 23.09 12.01 0.99
C GLY A 363 21.97 12.76 1.72
N LEU A 364 22.24 13.94 2.30
CA LEU A 364 21.23 14.81 2.92
C LEU A 364 21.11 16.18 2.20
N GLU A 365 21.68 16.32 1.01
CA GLU A 365 21.54 17.53 0.19
C GLU A 365 20.06 17.77 -0.20
N ASP A 366 19.38 16.69 -0.58
CA ASP A 366 17.97 16.67 -1.01
C ASP A 366 17.27 15.44 -0.42
N PRO A 367 16.85 15.49 0.85
CA PRO A 367 16.29 14.32 1.54
C PRO A 367 14.98 13.83 0.92
N ASP A 368 14.82 12.53 0.80
CA ASP A 368 13.66 11.87 0.18
C ASP A 368 12.32 12.29 0.79
N PHE A 369 12.25 12.54 2.09
CA PHE A 369 11.00 12.95 2.74
C PHE A 369 10.49 14.32 2.26
N VAL A 370 11.37 15.26 1.96
CA VAL A 370 11.01 16.58 1.39
C VAL A 370 10.39 16.38 0.01
N ASN A 371 11.06 15.61 -0.84
CA ASN A 371 10.60 15.28 -2.17
C ASN A 371 9.26 14.53 -2.15
N PHE A 372 9.10 13.63 -1.19
CA PHE A 372 7.86 12.90 -0.96
C PHE A 372 6.68 13.86 -0.69
N PHE A 373 6.81 14.78 0.27
CA PHE A 373 5.75 15.73 0.59
C PHE A 373 5.42 16.67 -0.57
N LYS A 374 6.43 17.23 -1.23
CA LYS A 374 6.24 18.06 -2.42
C LYS A 374 5.44 17.33 -3.50
N ARG A 375 5.77 16.06 -3.77
CA ARG A 375 5.07 15.22 -4.77
C ARG A 375 3.66 14.88 -4.38
N MET A 376 3.38 14.72 -3.09
CA MET A 376 2.01 14.52 -2.61
C MET A 376 1.16 15.80 -2.63
N GLY A 377 1.70 16.93 -3.01
CA GLY A 377 0.99 18.21 -3.03
C GLY A 377 0.78 18.78 -1.64
N VAL A 378 1.72 18.54 -0.73
CA VAL A 378 1.74 19.16 0.60
C VAL A 378 2.61 20.40 0.54
N ASP A 379 2.03 21.56 0.88
CA ASP A 379 2.72 22.85 0.83
C ASP A 379 3.51 23.12 2.12
N MET A 380 3.04 22.62 3.25
CA MET A 380 3.65 22.87 4.56
C MET A 380 3.67 21.59 5.40
N VAL A 381 4.78 21.35 6.10
CA VAL A 381 4.93 20.22 7.02
C VAL A 381 5.39 20.74 8.37
N HIS A 382 4.61 20.45 9.42
CA HIS A 382 5.06 20.64 10.79
C HIS A 382 5.90 19.43 11.21
N MET A 383 7.16 19.69 11.45
CA MET A 383 8.12 18.69 11.92
C MET A 383 8.08 18.61 13.43
N ALA A 384 7.66 17.47 13.98
CA ALA A 384 7.69 17.18 15.40
C ALA A 384 9.02 16.49 15.76
N GLU A 385 10.14 17.22 15.60
CA GLU A 385 11.49 16.66 15.48
C GLU A 385 11.98 15.97 16.75
N PHE A 386 11.71 16.57 17.91
CA PHE A 386 12.12 16.02 19.20
C PHE A 386 10.90 15.62 20.01
N HIS A 387 10.75 14.33 20.20
CA HIS A 387 9.63 13.76 20.95
C HIS A 387 9.73 13.96 22.45
N PHE A 388 10.96 13.99 22.95
CA PHE A 388 11.23 14.23 24.37
C PHE A 388 12.02 15.51 24.49
N GLY A 389 11.41 16.56 25.06
CA GLY A 389 12.22 17.61 25.65
C GLY A 389 13.15 16.92 26.64
N ARG A 390 14.43 16.85 26.33
CA ARG A 390 15.36 15.91 26.98
C ARG A 390 15.28 15.96 28.51
N THR A 391 15.40 14.77 29.11
CA THR A 391 15.51 14.54 30.55
C THR A 391 16.43 15.54 31.20
N PRO A 392 16.09 16.08 32.38
CA PRO A 392 16.99 16.88 33.19
C PRO A 392 18.35 16.19 33.32
N GLY A 393 19.41 16.84 32.89
CA GLY A 393 20.78 16.28 32.90
C GLY A 393 21.42 16.11 31.52
N THR A 394 20.70 16.35 30.43
CA THR A 394 21.34 16.51 29.11
C THR A 394 22.14 17.80 29.10
N GLU A 395 23.36 17.74 28.60
CA GLU A 395 24.23 18.91 28.51
C GLU A 395 23.51 20.00 27.70
N THR A 396 23.44 21.22 28.28
CA THR A 396 22.78 22.36 27.64
C THR A 396 23.32 22.65 26.26
N ASP A 397 24.64 22.56 26.08
CA ASP A 397 25.30 22.83 24.80
C ASP A 397 24.86 21.84 23.70
N GLN A 398 24.69 20.55 24.04
CA GLN A 398 24.24 19.54 23.10
C GLN A 398 22.80 19.84 22.65
N ARG A 399 21.91 20.13 23.60
CA ARG A 399 20.52 20.46 23.28
C ARG A 399 20.40 21.71 22.40
N LEU A 400 21.16 22.75 22.69
CA LEU A 400 21.18 23.96 21.87
C LEU A 400 21.73 23.72 20.47
N ALA A 401 22.75 22.88 20.33
CA ALA A 401 23.27 22.49 19.02
C ALA A 401 22.24 21.72 18.19
N GLU A 402 21.49 20.80 18.80
CA GLU A 402 20.42 20.05 18.15
C GLU A 402 19.30 20.99 17.66
N LEU A 403 18.81 21.90 18.49
CA LEU A 403 17.82 22.90 18.09
C LEU A 403 18.34 23.80 16.96
N LYS A 404 19.62 24.15 17.01
CA LYS A 404 20.21 24.96 15.94
C LYS A 404 20.21 24.21 14.61
N VAL A 405 20.62 22.95 14.60
CA VAL A 405 20.57 22.11 13.39
C VAL A 405 19.14 22.00 12.87
N MET A 406 18.15 21.79 13.73
CA MET A 406 16.74 21.76 13.33
C MET A 406 16.33 23.04 12.60
N HIS A 407 16.60 24.20 13.18
CA HIS A 407 16.22 25.48 12.59
C HIS A 407 16.97 25.77 11.27
N ASP A 408 18.28 25.48 11.23
CA ASP A 408 19.12 25.73 10.07
C ASP A 408 18.73 24.80 8.89
N GLU A 409 18.51 23.51 9.18
CA GLU A 409 18.13 22.53 8.16
C GLU A 409 16.74 22.77 7.59
N PHE A 410 15.75 23.05 8.44
CA PHE A 410 14.41 23.30 7.94
C PHE A 410 14.32 24.63 7.14
N ALA A 411 15.14 25.60 7.49
CA ALA A 411 15.29 26.81 6.66
C ALA A 411 15.98 26.48 5.33
N ARG A 412 17.00 25.63 5.31
CA ARG A 412 17.70 25.19 4.10
C ARG A 412 16.81 24.42 3.13
N LEU A 413 15.95 23.54 3.67
CA LEU A 413 15.09 22.64 2.91
C LEU A 413 13.74 23.26 2.52
N SER A 414 13.42 24.45 3.02
CA SER A 414 12.25 25.22 2.63
C SER A 414 12.52 26.12 1.42
N ASP A 415 11.46 26.40 0.64
CA ASP A 415 11.49 27.32 -0.48
C ASP A 415 10.17 28.12 -0.57
N ASP A 416 9.95 28.87 -1.65
CA ASP A 416 8.75 29.70 -1.84
C ASP A 416 7.45 28.88 -1.95
N ASP A 417 7.54 27.63 -2.36
CA ASP A 417 6.41 26.73 -2.59
C ASP A 417 6.23 25.67 -1.48
N PHE A 418 7.26 25.43 -0.67
CA PHE A 418 7.28 24.39 0.35
C PHE A 418 7.92 24.86 1.64
N LEU A 419 7.22 24.70 2.76
CA LEU A 419 7.67 25.14 4.08
C LEU A 419 7.78 23.98 5.06
N LEU A 420 8.96 23.73 5.60
CA LEU A 420 9.15 22.93 6.81
C LEU A 420 9.02 23.85 8.03
N ILE A 421 7.99 23.63 8.84
CA ILE A 421 7.77 24.38 10.06
C ILE A 421 8.54 23.69 11.19
N PRO A 422 9.59 24.29 11.73
CA PRO A 422 10.33 23.70 12.83
C PRO A 422 9.44 23.63 14.09
N GLY A 423 9.50 22.51 14.76
CA GLY A 423 8.73 22.27 15.95
C GLY A 423 9.14 20.99 16.67
N GLU A 424 8.46 20.73 17.75
CA GLU A 424 8.71 19.60 18.61
C GLU A 424 7.39 19.05 19.13
N GLU A 425 7.41 17.80 19.60
CA GLU A 425 6.35 17.22 20.43
C GLU A 425 6.89 16.93 21.84
N PRO A 426 7.20 17.96 22.63
CA PRO A 426 7.76 17.74 23.95
C PRO A 426 6.74 17.12 24.89
N ASN A 427 7.20 16.10 25.61
CA ASN A 427 6.44 15.41 26.65
C ASN A 427 6.82 15.97 28.03
N VAL A 428 6.59 17.26 28.23
CA VAL A 428 7.05 17.98 29.43
C VAL A 428 5.95 18.85 30.04
N HIS A 429 5.86 18.86 31.38
CA HIS A 429 5.09 19.75 32.22
C HIS A 429 3.55 19.74 32.10
N PHE A 430 2.98 19.31 30.95
CA PHE A 430 1.52 19.30 30.74
C PHE A 430 0.86 17.94 30.93
N ASN A 431 1.59 16.93 31.38
CA ASN A 431 1.11 15.53 31.48
C ASN A 431 0.51 14.99 30.17
N SER A 432 0.93 15.50 29.03
CA SER A 432 0.44 15.18 27.71
C SER A 432 1.47 15.54 26.66
N HIS A 433 1.33 14.96 25.48
CA HIS A 433 2.04 15.40 24.29
C HIS A 433 1.40 16.68 23.77
N TRP A 434 2.21 17.65 23.42
CA TRP A 434 1.76 18.88 22.79
C TRP A 434 2.70 19.30 21.68
N LEU A 435 2.16 19.92 20.66
CA LEU A 435 2.92 20.33 19.48
C LEU A 435 3.31 21.79 19.61
N SER A 436 4.60 22.07 19.45
CA SER A 436 5.10 23.43 19.31
C SER A 436 5.44 23.72 17.84
N MET A 437 5.09 24.92 17.38
CA MET A 437 5.42 25.42 16.06
C MET A 437 6.18 26.72 16.22
N PHE A 438 7.39 26.78 15.66
CA PHE A 438 8.25 27.93 15.84
C PHE A 438 8.31 28.80 14.58
N PRO A 439 7.71 30.00 14.57
CA PRO A 439 7.77 30.90 13.43
C PRO A 439 9.15 31.57 13.24
N LYS A 440 10.02 31.41 14.23
CA LYS A 440 11.43 31.83 14.24
C LYS A 440 12.22 30.93 15.18
N PRO A 441 13.56 30.87 15.10
CA PRO A 441 14.35 30.08 16.01
C PRO A 441 14.05 30.38 17.48
N VAL A 442 13.72 29.32 18.24
CA VAL A 442 13.49 29.34 19.68
C VAL A 442 14.42 28.33 20.31
N TYR A 443 15.23 28.81 21.25
CA TYR A 443 16.19 27.97 22.00
C TYR A 443 15.74 27.81 23.44
N TRP A 444 15.57 26.59 23.89
CA TRP A 444 15.10 26.31 25.25
C TRP A 444 15.67 24.98 25.78
N VAL A 445 15.82 24.92 27.07
CA VAL A 445 16.37 23.79 27.84
C VAL A 445 15.58 23.50 29.10
N LEU A 446 15.49 22.23 29.48
CA LEU A 446 14.81 21.75 30.68
C LEU A 446 15.80 21.72 31.84
N ASN A 447 16.23 22.85 32.37
CA ASN A 447 17.21 22.88 33.45
C ASN A 447 17.12 24.13 34.33
N GLN A 448 15.94 24.65 34.58
CA GLN A 448 15.82 25.75 35.48
C GLN A 448 16.21 25.30 36.93
N ASN A 449 17.33 25.79 37.42
CA ASN A 449 17.76 25.59 38.78
C ASN A 449 17.32 26.77 39.62
N GLN A 450 17.26 26.57 40.98
CA GLN A 450 16.89 27.63 41.88
C GLN A 450 17.83 28.83 41.74
N GLY A 451 17.29 30.01 41.44
CA GLY A 451 18.03 31.24 41.22
C GLY A 451 18.55 31.46 39.79
N GLN A 452 18.32 30.54 38.88
CA GLN A 452 18.62 30.75 37.48
C GLN A 452 17.54 31.66 36.86
N PRO A 453 17.90 32.64 36.00
CA PRO A 453 16.93 33.46 35.30
C PRO A 453 16.16 32.60 34.28
N PHE A 454 14.89 32.95 34.04
CA PHE A 454 14.07 32.28 33.03
C PHE A 454 14.67 32.36 31.61
N SER A 455 15.36 33.45 31.29
CA SER A 455 16.03 33.60 30.01
C SER A 455 17.42 34.20 30.16
N GLN A 456 18.32 33.84 29.25
CA GLN A 456 19.69 34.30 29.20
C GLN A 456 20.15 34.49 27.77
N GLU A 457 20.91 35.57 27.50
CA GLU A 457 21.58 35.73 26.19
C GLU A 457 22.83 34.82 26.15
N MET A 458 22.88 33.98 25.11
CA MET A 458 23.99 33.06 24.87
C MET A 458 24.62 33.29 23.50
N PRO A 459 25.97 33.38 23.41
CA PRO A 459 26.65 33.53 22.10
C PRO A 459 26.29 32.44 21.14
N GLY A 460 25.90 32.81 19.90
CA GLY A 460 25.52 31.88 18.84
C GLY A 460 24.08 31.44 18.84
N TYR A 461 23.31 31.70 19.90
CA TYR A 461 21.91 31.26 20.06
C TYR A 461 20.95 32.44 20.31
N GLY A 462 21.45 33.58 20.75
CA GLY A 462 20.60 34.68 21.22
C GLY A 462 19.96 34.35 22.57
N THR A 463 18.67 34.66 22.72
CA THR A 463 17.91 34.37 23.93
C THR A 463 17.64 32.88 24.09
N VAL A 464 18.13 32.27 25.17
CA VAL A 464 17.87 30.89 25.57
C VAL A 464 16.94 30.87 26.78
N TYR A 465 15.88 30.07 26.71
CA TYR A 465 14.91 29.92 27.80
C TYR A 465 15.21 28.70 28.64
N HIS A 466 15.14 28.86 29.96
CA HIS A 466 15.36 27.82 30.96
C HIS A 466 14.02 27.42 31.56
N VAL A 467 13.49 26.30 31.12
CA VAL A 467 12.16 25.82 31.50
C VAL A 467 12.28 24.82 32.65
N GLY A 468 11.57 25.07 33.74
CA GLY A 468 11.58 24.23 34.93
C GLY A 468 10.18 23.88 35.47
N SER A 469 9.14 24.52 34.90
CA SER A 469 7.76 24.33 35.33
C SER A 469 6.75 24.51 34.21
N THR A 470 5.50 24.15 34.45
CA THR A 470 4.38 24.40 33.54
C THR A 470 4.20 25.91 33.27
N ASP A 471 4.36 26.73 34.28
CA ASP A 471 4.20 28.20 34.16
C ASP A 471 5.28 28.83 33.27
N ASP A 472 6.45 28.19 33.13
CA ASP A 472 7.51 28.65 32.24
C ASP A 472 7.19 28.36 30.74
N VAL A 473 6.31 27.41 30.50
CA VAL A 473 5.90 27.02 29.13
C VAL A 473 4.76 27.90 28.61
N LEU A 474 3.91 28.39 29.52
CA LEU A 474 2.79 29.31 29.23
C LEU A 474 3.26 30.75 29.08
#